data_177d5eb5e0580673a93aee5a96bb4d01
#
_entry.id   177d5eb5e0580673a93aee5a96bb4d01
#
_cell.length_a   1.000
_cell.length_b   1.000
_cell.length_c   1.000
_cell.angle_alpha   90.00
_cell.angle_beta   90.00
_cell.angle_gamma   90.00
#
_symmetry.space_group_name_H-M   'P 1'
#
loop_
_entity.id
_entity.type
_entity.pdbx_description
1 polymer ?
#
loop_
_entity_poly.entity_id
_entity_poly.type
_entity_poly.pdbx_seq_one_letter_code
_entity_poly.pdbx_strand_id
1 'polypeptide(L)'
;SGHTWGPYTRVPEHTSGTVKVIGDRSGATFGSVYFTADFLHPTYCIVRITGYTSAKVVTAEIVRYQLPLSVVSTGTSYWEEGAWSTYRGFPSAVTFYEQRLMLAGSVSDPAVLWGSKPGVYLDFTDGADSDRAIIYRMASGAADVVRWLMPGRVLVAGTSAGEYAIAASSQNEALTPSNVKAVLQTTYGTSSVKPVRL
;
A
#
# COMPACT_ATOMS: atom_id res chain seq x y z
N SER A 1 16.20 -9.71 -3.10
CA SER A 1 14.98 -9.67 -3.92
C SER A 1 13.84 -9.15 -3.05
N GLY A 2 13.64 -7.82 -3.06
CA GLY A 2 12.62 -7.17 -2.28
C GLY A 2 11.24 -7.33 -2.93
N HIS A 3 10.33 -7.94 -2.21
CA HIS A 3 8.92 -7.89 -2.56
C HIS A 3 8.35 -6.59 -2.02
N THR A 4 8.03 -5.65 -2.90
CA THR A 4 7.35 -4.43 -2.52
C THR A 4 5.84 -4.66 -2.61
N TRP A 5 5.22 -4.80 -1.47
CA TRP A 5 3.78 -4.87 -1.32
C TRP A 5 3.31 -3.52 -0.81
N GLY A 6 2.74 -2.70 -1.64
CA GLY A 6 2.17 -1.42 -1.26
C GLY A 6 0.69 -1.34 -1.63
N PRO A 7 -0.04 -0.40 -1.02
CA PRO A 7 -1.38 -0.07 -1.45
C PRO A 7 -1.36 0.49 -2.87
N TYR A 8 -2.44 0.30 -3.60
CA TYR A 8 -2.56 0.68 -5.00
C TYR A 8 -3.08 2.09 -5.14
N THR A 9 -2.48 2.86 -6.02
CA THR A 9 -2.99 4.19 -6.41
C THR A 9 -3.55 4.07 -7.82
N ARG A 10 -4.79 4.53 -8.02
CA ARG A 10 -5.40 4.57 -9.35
C ARG A 10 -4.55 5.41 -10.30
N VAL A 11 -4.07 4.82 -11.36
CA VAL A 11 -3.45 5.53 -12.47
C VAL A 11 -4.56 5.92 -13.45
N PRO A 12 -4.66 7.18 -13.90
CA PRO A 12 -5.63 7.57 -14.92
C PRO A 12 -5.40 6.74 -16.18
N GLU A 13 -6.51 6.37 -16.83
CA GLU A 13 -6.61 5.51 -17.99
C GLU A 13 -5.44 5.65 -18.96
N HIS A 14 -4.60 4.62 -19.02
CA HIS A 14 -3.70 4.43 -20.13
C HIS A 14 -4.42 3.60 -21.20
N THR A 15 -4.76 4.24 -22.30
CA THR A 15 -5.37 3.61 -23.44
C THR A 15 -4.53 2.44 -23.94
N SER A 16 -5.14 1.25 -23.91
CA SER A 16 -4.78 0.01 -24.60
C SER A 16 -3.28 -0.33 -24.69
N GLY A 17 -2.76 -0.98 -23.66
CA GLY A 17 -1.52 -1.75 -23.74
C GLY A 17 -1.82 -3.24 -23.58
N THR A 18 -1.23 -4.08 -24.44
CA THR A 18 -1.29 -5.53 -24.26
C THR A 18 -0.24 -5.93 -23.25
N VAL A 19 -0.67 -6.36 -22.06
CA VAL A 19 0.24 -7.00 -21.10
C VAL A 19 0.37 -8.46 -21.50
N LYS A 20 1.56 -8.86 -21.94
CA LYS A 20 1.88 -10.27 -22.14
C LYS A 20 2.32 -10.84 -20.81
N VAL A 21 1.43 -11.51 -20.11
CA VAL A 21 1.77 -12.26 -18.91
C VAL A 21 2.44 -13.55 -19.34
N ILE A 22 3.68 -13.72 -18.99
CA ILE A 22 4.41 -15.00 -19.20
C ILE A 22 4.21 -15.82 -17.94
N GLY A 23 3.63 -17.00 -18.13
CA GLY A 23 3.17 -17.95 -17.11
C GLY A 23 4.05 -18.16 -15.87
N ASP A 24 3.55 -19.00 -15.00
CA ASP A 24 4.20 -19.35 -13.75
C ASP A 24 5.60 -19.96 -13.98
N ARG A 25 6.33 -20.23 -12.91
CA ARG A 25 7.68 -20.84 -12.92
C ARG A 25 7.75 -22.21 -13.62
N SER A 26 6.62 -22.81 -14.00
CA SER A 26 6.54 -24.11 -14.66
C SER A 26 6.57 -24.05 -16.18
N GLY A 27 6.57 -22.86 -16.78
CA GLY A 27 6.58 -22.67 -18.24
C GLY A 27 5.28 -23.06 -18.94
N ALA A 28 4.19 -23.25 -18.22
CA ALA A 28 2.91 -23.59 -18.78
C ALA A 28 2.30 -22.41 -19.53
N THR A 29 1.97 -22.59 -20.79
CA THR A 29 1.13 -21.70 -21.58
C THR A 29 -0.25 -21.64 -20.92
N PHE A 30 -0.82 -20.44 -20.76
CA PHE A 30 -2.17 -20.25 -20.22
C PHE A 30 -3.24 -20.92 -21.11
N GLY A 31 -3.35 -22.22 -21.03
CA GLY A 31 -4.34 -22.99 -21.78
C GLY A 31 -5.50 -23.53 -20.93
N SER A 32 -5.38 -23.54 -19.61
CA SER A 32 -6.39 -24.17 -18.76
C SER A 32 -6.28 -23.67 -17.32
N VAL A 33 -6.72 -22.43 -17.06
CA VAL A 33 -6.91 -21.97 -15.68
C VAL A 33 -8.37 -22.13 -15.31
N TYR A 34 -8.68 -23.13 -14.48
CA TYR A 34 -10.03 -23.30 -13.94
C TYR A 34 -10.18 -22.41 -12.72
N PHE A 35 -11.16 -21.52 -12.77
CA PHE A 35 -11.62 -20.76 -11.61
C PHE A 35 -12.72 -21.56 -10.90
N THR A 36 -12.48 -22.02 -9.71
CA THR A 36 -13.56 -22.19 -8.76
C THR A 36 -13.98 -20.80 -8.31
N ALA A 37 -15.23 -20.44 -8.51
CA ALA A 37 -15.80 -19.19 -8.05
C ALA A 37 -15.86 -19.20 -6.52
N ASP A 38 -14.76 -18.91 -5.90
CA ASP A 38 -14.69 -18.64 -4.47
C ASP A 38 -14.94 -17.14 -4.32
N PHE A 39 -16.14 -16.77 -3.91
CA PHE A 39 -16.60 -15.38 -3.73
C PHE A 39 -15.78 -14.59 -2.68
N LEU A 40 -14.77 -15.21 -2.10
CA LEU A 40 -13.88 -14.63 -1.10
C LEU A 40 -12.56 -14.11 -1.67
N HIS A 41 -12.28 -14.32 -2.95
CA HIS A 41 -11.06 -13.81 -3.56
C HIS A 41 -11.28 -12.45 -4.21
N PRO A 42 -10.37 -11.49 -3.98
CA PRO A 42 -10.44 -10.21 -4.64
C PRO A 42 -10.41 -10.39 -6.17
N THR A 43 -11.22 -9.61 -6.86
CA THR A 43 -11.30 -9.62 -8.33
C THR A 43 -10.09 -8.98 -9.01
N TYR A 44 -8.93 -9.01 -8.37
CA TYR A 44 -7.68 -8.43 -8.87
C TYR A 44 -6.53 -9.43 -8.72
N CYS A 45 -5.52 -9.28 -9.52
CA CYS A 45 -4.24 -9.96 -9.34
C CYS A 45 -3.12 -8.95 -9.17
N ILE A 46 -2.03 -9.39 -8.55
CA ILE A 46 -0.82 -8.58 -8.42
C ILE A 46 0.21 -9.13 -9.39
N VAL A 47 0.67 -8.28 -10.29
CA VAL A 47 1.72 -8.60 -11.25
C VAL A 47 2.96 -7.76 -10.97
N ARG A 48 4.14 -8.34 -11.17
CA ARG A 48 5.40 -7.64 -11.17
C ARG A 48 5.89 -7.48 -12.59
N ILE A 49 6.15 -6.26 -13.03
CA ILE A 49 6.81 -6.02 -14.30
C ILE A 49 8.27 -6.44 -14.17
N THR A 50 8.70 -7.38 -15.02
CA THR A 50 10.06 -7.95 -15.03
C THR A 50 10.88 -7.48 -16.22
N GLY A 51 10.23 -6.95 -17.25
CA GLY A 51 10.91 -6.44 -18.43
C GLY A 51 10.08 -5.42 -19.20
N TYR A 52 10.77 -4.53 -19.88
CA TYR A 52 10.17 -3.52 -20.75
C TYR A 52 10.57 -3.80 -22.19
N THR A 53 9.60 -3.88 -23.08
CA THR A 53 9.83 -4.07 -24.52
C THR A 53 9.51 -2.80 -25.30
N SER A 54 8.40 -2.15 -24.97
CA SER A 54 7.98 -0.89 -25.60
C SER A 54 6.96 -0.17 -24.73
N ALA A 55 6.57 1.04 -25.10
CA ALA A 55 5.52 1.80 -24.41
C ALA A 55 4.16 1.08 -24.32
N LYS A 56 3.98 -0.02 -25.05
CA LYS A 56 2.74 -0.80 -25.10
C LYS A 56 2.92 -2.27 -24.69
N VAL A 57 4.15 -2.71 -24.43
CA VAL A 57 4.45 -4.12 -24.16
C VAL A 57 5.45 -4.22 -23.03
N VAL A 58 5.07 -4.92 -21.99
CA VAL A 58 5.93 -5.28 -20.87
C VAL A 58 5.85 -6.77 -20.61
N THR A 59 6.90 -7.33 -20.03
CA THR A 59 6.91 -8.67 -19.49
C THR A 59 6.59 -8.58 -18.01
N ALA A 60 5.68 -9.44 -17.51
CA ALA A 60 5.30 -9.43 -16.11
C ALA A 60 5.15 -10.86 -15.58
N GLU A 61 5.39 -11.04 -14.29
CA GLU A 61 5.08 -12.29 -13.57
C GLU A 61 3.90 -12.06 -12.60
N ILE A 62 3.05 -13.05 -12.42
CA ILE A 62 2.00 -13.04 -11.41
C ILE A 62 2.65 -13.30 -10.05
N VAL A 63 2.48 -12.37 -9.13
CA VAL A 63 3.06 -12.45 -7.79
C VAL A 63 2.04 -12.97 -6.79
N ARG A 64 0.78 -12.58 -6.95
CA ARG A 64 -0.30 -12.97 -6.04
C ARG A 64 -1.63 -12.98 -6.78
N TYR A 65 -2.47 -13.94 -6.44
CA TYR A 65 -3.76 -14.24 -7.06
C TYR A 65 -3.64 -14.60 -8.55
N GLN A 66 -4.68 -15.21 -9.09
CA GLN A 66 -4.71 -15.55 -10.51
C GLN A 66 -5.34 -14.44 -11.34
N LEU A 67 -4.89 -14.29 -12.56
CA LEU A 67 -5.50 -13.35 -13.49
C LEU A 67 -6.94 -13.82 -13.81
N PRO A 68 -7.95 -12.95 -13.66
CA PRO A 68 -9.32 -13.28 -14.09
C PRO A 68 -9.36 -13.67 -15.56
N LEU A 69 -10.16 -14.71 -15.92
CA LEU A 69 -10.27 -15.16 -17.31
C LEU A 69 -10.75 -14.05 -18.27
N SER A 70 -11.61 -13.16 -17.79
CA SER A 70 -12.01 -11.99 -18.56
C SER A 70 -10.85 -11.08 -18.92
N VAL A 71 -9.88 -10.92 -18.02
CA VAL A 71 -8.67 -10.11 -18.29
C VAL A 71 -7.77 -10.81 -19.29
N VAL A 72 -7.67 -12.15 -19.23
CA VAL A 72 -6.86 -12.92 -20.19
C VAL A 72 -7.46 -12.89 -21.58
N SER A 73 -8.78 -12.94 -21.69
CA SER A 73 -9.49 -13.03 -22.99
C SER A 73 -9.73 -11.67 -23.65
N THR A 74 -10.12 -10.67 -22.88
CA THR A 74 -10.53 -9.34 -23.40
C THR A 74 -9.62 -8.20 -22.97
N GLY A 75 -8.71 -8.46 -22.01
CA GLY A 75 -7.91 -7.42 -21.40
C GLY A 75 -8.71 -6.62 -20.37
N THR A 76 -8.05 -5.63 -19.78
CA THR A 76 -8.67 -4.68 -18.85
C THR A 76 -7.97 -3.34 -18.91
N SER A 77 -8.74 -2.27 -18.76
CA SER A 77 -8.23 -0.92 -18.50
C SER A 77 -8.10 -0.63 -17.00
N TYR A 78 -8.60 -1.54 -16.15
CA TYR A 78 -8.50 -1.41 -14.70
C TYR A 78 -7.19 -2.00 -14.20
N TRP A 79 -6.21 -1.15 -14.04
CA TRP A 79 -4.95 -1.52 -13.41
C TRP A 79 -4.38 -0.33 -12.64
N GLU A 80 -3.63 -0.62 -11.58
CA GLU A 80 -3.11 0.38 -10.67
C GLU A 80 -1.63 0.07 -10.39
N GLU A 81 -0.84 1.10 -10.26
CA GLU A 81 0.55 0.97 -9.84
C GLU A 81 0.62 0.87 -8.30
N GLY A 82 1.52 0.00 -7.81
CA GLY A 82 1.81 -0.06 -6.37
C GLY A 82 2.27 1.30 -5.84
N ALA A 83 1.86 1.65 -4.61
CA ALA A 83 2.19 2.92 -3.99
C ALA A 83 3.70 3.11 -3.76
N TRP A 84 4.47 2.03 -3.76
CA TRP A 84 5.92 2.04 -3.53
C TRP A 84 6.66 1.40 -4.70
N SER A 85 7.55 2.16 -5.29
CA SER A 85 8.41 1.72 -6.37
C SER A 85 9.71 2.55 -6.36
N THR A 86 10.67 2.19 -7.20
CA THR A 86 11.88 3.01 -7.40
C THR A 86 11.52 4.42 -7.89
N TYR A 87 10.42 4.56 -8.62
CA TYR A 87 9.94 5.85 -9.12
C TYR A 87 9.16 6.63 -8.05
N ARG A 88 8.24 5.95 -7.31
CA ARG A 88 7.40 6.60 -6.29
C ARG A 88 8.12 6.77 -4.95
N GLY A 89 9.24 6.11 -4.76
CA GLY A 89 9.94 6.03 -3.50
C GLY A 89 9.34 4.99 -2.57
N PHE A 90 10.03 4.79 -1.46
CA PHE A 90 9.65 3.84 -0.40
C PHE A 90 9.37 4.59 0.90
N PRO A 91 8.58 4.02 1.81
CA PRO A 91 8.34 4.62 3.11
C PRO A 91 9.63 4.88 3.88
N SER A 92 9.75 6.06 4.45
CA SER A 92 10.91 6.50 5.24
C SER A 92 10.81 6.16 6.71
N ALA A 93 9.59 5.94 7.22
CA ALA A 93 9.32 5.64 8.62
C ALA A 93 8.61 4.30 8.77
N VAL A 94 9.02 3.52 9.78
CA VAL A 94 8.49 2.19 10.06
C VAL A 94 8.37 1.95 11.56
N THR A 95 7.28 1.29 11.97
CA THR A 95 7.10 0.80 13.34
C THR A 95 6.04 -0.30 13.38
N PHE A 96 5.90 -0.98 14.52
CA PHE A 96 4.75 -1.84 14.81
C PHE A 96 3.81 -1.13 15.78
N TYR A 97 2.52 -1.18 15.50
CA TYR A 97 1.50 -0.63 16.36
C TYR A 97 0.19 -1.42 16.20
N GLU A 98 -0.43 -1.81 17.32
CA GLU A 98 -1.68 -2.59 17.36
C GLU A 98 -1.72 -3.75 16.36
N GLN A 99 -0.72 -4.63 16.44
CA GLN A 99 -0.57 -5.82 15.59
C GLN A 99 -0.48 -5.51 14.07
N ARG A 100 -0.16 -4.29 13.69
CA ARG A 100 0.04 -3.86 12.30
C ARG A 100 1.48 -3.40 12.07
N LEU A 101 2.01 -3.68 10.91
CA LEU A 101 3.20 -3.00 10.41
C LEU A 101 2.77 -1.63 9.86
N MET A 102 3.23 -0.57 10.52
CA MET A 102 2.94 0.81 10.14
C MET A 102 4.11 1.38 9.38
N LEU A 103 3.83 1.93 8.21
CA LEU A 103 4.79 2.57 7.31
C LEU A 103 4.30 3.98 7.01
N ALA A 104 5.20 4.93 6.80
CA ALA A 104 4.78 6.28 6.44
C ALA A 104 5.83 7.02 5.62
N GLY A 105 5.37 8.01 4.88
CA GLY A 105 6.19 8.99 4.19
C GLY A 105 7.00 8.39 3.05
N SER A 106 6.47 8.35 1.85
CA SER A 106 7.25 8.09 0.64
C SER A 106 7.51 9.40 -0.13
N VAL A 107 8.33 9.34 -1.15
CA VAL A 107 8.64 10.52 -1.99
C VAL A 107 7.37 11.04 -2.68
N SER A 108 6.55 10.15 -3.22
CA SER A 108 5.29 10.54 -3.88
C SER A 108 4.16 10.84 -2.91
N ASP A 109 4.17 10.23 -1.72
CA ASP A 109 3.12 10.33 -0.73
C ASP A 109 3.71 10.64 0.66
N PRO A 110 4.24 11.85 0.87
CA PRO A 110 5.02 12.19 2.05
C PRO A 110 4.21 12.23 3.35
N ALA A 111 2.90 12.50 3.27
CA ALA A 111 2.01 12.58 4.43
C ALA A 111 1.06 11.38 4.54
N VAL A 112 1.36 10.26 3.89
CA VAL A 112 0.52 9.06 3.96
C VAL A 112 1.07 8.08 4.98
N LEU A 113 0.17 7.51 5.77
CA LEU A 113 0.36 6.41 6.68
C LEU A 113 -0.28 5.15 6.08
N TRP A 114 0.46 4.06 6.07
CA TRP A 114 0.00 2.73 5.68
C TRP A 114 0.11 1.79 6.86
N GLY A 115 -0.96 1.08 7.17
CA GLY A 115 -0.95 0.00 8.16
C GLY A 115 -1.31 -1.33 7.50
N SER A 116 -0.56 -2.38 7.76
CA SER A 116 -0.90 -3.72 7.28
C SER A 116 -2.20 -4.22 7.88
N LYS A 117 -2.73 -5.35 7.39
CA LYS A 117 -3.75 -6.11 8.13
C LYS A 117 -3.23 -6.52 9.50
N PRO A 118 -4.10 -6.64 10.52
CA PRO A 118 -3.70 -7.11 11.84
C PRO A 118 -3.10 -8.51 11.76
N GLY A 119 -1.91 -8.70 12.33
CA GLY A 119 -1.22 -9.99 12.34
C GLY A 119 -0.64 -10.45 11.00
N VAL A 120 -0.93 -9.76 9.89
CA VAL A 120 -0.44 -10.10 8.54
C VAL A 120 0.38 -8.94 7.98
N TYR A 121 1.61 -8.83 8.45
CA TYR A 121 2.47 -7.66 8.27
C TYR A 121 2.87 -7.33 6.83
N LEU A 122 2.73 -8.26 5.91
CA LEU A 122 3.05 -8.05 4.48
C LEU A 122 1.80 -7.90 3.61
N ASP A 123 0.61 -7.84 4.21
CA ASP A 123 -0.65 -7.67 3.48
C ASP A 123 -1.20 -6.26 3.70
N PHE A 124 -1.17 -5.45 2.65
CA PHE A 124 -1.69 -4.09 2.60
C PHE A 124 -2.93 -3.99 1.72
N THR A 125 -3.69 -5.07 1.59
CA THR A 125 -4.98 -5.04 0.88
C THR A 125 -5.95 -4.12 1.59
N ASP A 126 -6.35 -3.06 0.93
CA ASP A 126 -7.30 -2.07 1.43
C ASP A 126 -8.75 -2.58 1.48
N GLY A 127 -9.61 -1.82 2.09
CA GLY A 127 -11.03 -2.11 2.22
C GLY A 127 -11.65 -1.40 3.41
N ALA A 128 -12.97 -1.51 3.55
CA ALA A 128 -13.72 -0.85 4.62
C ALA A 128 -13.79 -1.66 5.91
N ASP A 129 -13.53 -2.97 5.84
CA ASP A 129 -13.63 -3.85 7.00
C ASP A 129 -12.53 -3.54 8.03
N SER A 130 -12.81 -3.80 9.29
CA SER A 130 -11.90 -3.48 10.40
C SER A 130 -10.57 -4.24 10.36
N ASP A 131 -10.53 -5.39 9.69
CA ASP A 131 -9.34 -6.21 9.50
C ASP A 131 -8.53 -5.86 8.24
N ARG A 132 -8.96 -4.86 7.46
CA ARG A 132 -8.25 -4.41 6.25
C ARG A 132 -7.08 -3.50 6.58
N ALA A 133 -6.23 -3.30 5.57
CA ALA A 133 -5.11 -2.39 5.67
C ALA A 133 -5.58 -0.93 5.81
N ILE A 134 -4.83 -0.15 6.58
CA ILE A 134 -5.08 1.27 6.77
C ILE A 134 -4.30 2.04 5.71
N ILE A 135 -4.98 2.93 5.00
CA ILE A 135 -4.38 3.93 4.13
C ILE A 135 -4.95 5.28 4.56
N TYR A 136 -4.14 6.07 5.21
CA TYR A 136 -4.58 7.34 5.77
C TYR A 136 -3.67 8.48 5.36
N ARG A 137 -4.22 9.48 4.69
CA ARG A 137 -3.51 10.72 4.38
C ARG A 137 -3.77 11.73 5.49
N MET A 138 -2.71 12.14 6.18
CA MET A 138 -2.81 13.20 7.16
C MET A 138 -3.11 14.51 6.44
N ALA A 139 -4.20 15.16 6.87
CA ALA A 139 -4.57 16.47 6.34
C ALA A 139 -3.68 17.53 7.02
N SER A 140 -2.61 17.91 6.37
CA SER A 140 -1.82 19.07 6.74
C SER A 140 -1.99 20.16 5.68
N GLY A 141 -2.09 21.40 6.10
CA GLY A 141 -2.20 22.54 5.18
C GLY A 141 -0.92 22.88 4.41
N ALA A 142 0.16 22.12 4.63
CA ALA A 142 1.47 22.28 4.00
C ALA A 142 1.96 20.95 3.42
N ALA A 143 2.98 21.00 2.57
CA ALA A 143 3.71 19.83 2.12
C ALA A 143 4.47 19.21 3.30
N ASP A 144 3.79 18.34 4.02
CA ASP A 144 4.28 17.76 5.26
C ASP A 144 4.86 16.37 4.99
N VAL A 145 6.04 16.11 5.52
CA VAL A 145 6.77 14.86 5.30
C VAL A 145 6.89 14.12 6.62
N VAL A 146 6.34 12.91 6.71
CA VAL A 146 6.54 12.05 7.88
C VAL A 146 8.00 11.61 7.93
N ARG A 147 8.66 11.89 9.05
CA ARG A 147 10.07 11.58 9.28
C ARG A 147 10.28 10.37 10.16
N TRP A 148 9.43 10.17 11.15
CA TRP A 148 9.46 9.02 12.06
C TRP A 148 8.09 8.70 12.62
N LEU A 149 7.94 7.45 13.07
CA LEU A 149 6.80 6.93 13.79
C LEU A 149 7.26 6.39 15.14
N MET A 150 6.52 6.69 16.20
CA MET A 150 6.79 6.22 17.55
C MET A 150 5.54 5.62 18.17
N PRO A 151 5.54 4.31 18.50
CA PRO A 151 4.42 3.67 19.15
C PRO A 151 4.40 4.01 20.64
N GLY A 152 3.22 4.27 21.17
CA GLY A 152 2.96 4.54 22.57
C GLY A 152 1.54 4.13 22.93
N ARG A 153 0.90 4.87 23.81
CA ARG A 153 -0.55 4.74 24.04
C ARG A 153 -1.34 5.12 22.77
N VAL A 154 -0.80 6.06 22.01
CA VAL A 154 -1.20 6.41 20.66
C VAL A 154 0.01 6.28 19.76
N LEU A 155 -0.18 6.14 18.46
CA LEU A 155 0.91 6.23 17.50
C LEU A 155 1.24 7.70 17.27
N VAL A 156 2.49 8.10 17.49
CA VAL A 156 2.94 9.46 17.22
C VAL A 156 3.69 9.49 15.89
N ALA A 157 3.33 10.43 15.04
CA ALA A 157 4.06 10.71 13.80
C ALA A 157 4.73 12.09 13.92
N GLY A 158 6.04 12.09 13.79
CA GLY A 158 6.80 13.33 13.66
C GLY A 158 6.95 13.69 12.19
N THR A 159 6.58 14.93 11.87
CA THR A 159 6.61 15.44 10.51
C THR A 159 7.48 16.67 10.37
N SER A 160 7.68 17.14 9.15
CA SER A 160 8.45 18.36 8.90
C SER A 160 7.77 19.63 9.44
N ALA A 161 6.45 19.61 9.64
CA ALA A 161 5.67 20.77 10.06
C ALA A 161 5.05 20.65 11.46
N GLY A 162 5.07 19.44 12.07
CA GLY A 162 4.51 19.24 13.41
C GLY A 162 4.49 17.79 13.85
N GLU A 163 3.99 17.52 15.03
CA GLU A 163 3.75 16.19 15.57
C GLU A 163 2.26 15.88 15.60
N TYR A 164 1.92 14.66 15.20
CA TYR A 164 0.54 14.17 15.17
C TYR A 164 0.37 12.98 16.10
N ALA A 165 -0.70 12.98 16.88
CA ALA A 165 -1.19 11.80 17.56
C ALA A 165 -2.19 11.08 16.64
N ILE A 166 -1.91 9.81 16.36
CA ILE A 166 -2.73 8.95 15.51
C ILE A 166 -3.37 7.89 16.40
N ALA A 167 -4.68 7.85 16.41
CA ALA A 167 -5.48 6.93 17.20
C ALA A 167 -6.83 6.66 16.53
N ALA A 168 -7.59 5.72 17.09
CA ALA A 168 -8.99 5.57 16.74
C ALA A 168 -9.79 6.82 17.15
N SER A 169 -10.88 7.10 16.44
CA SER A 169 -11.76 8.23 16.73
C SER A 169 -12.43 8.15 18.12
N SER A 170 -12.59 6.94 18.63
CA SER A 170 -13.11 6.66 19.97
C SER A 170 -12.02 6.08 20.87
N GLN A 171 -12.07 6.41 22.16
CA GLN A 171 -11.14 5.83 23.14
C GLN A 171 -11.44 4.33 23.34
N ASN A 172 -10.40 3.55 23.54
CA ASN A 172 -10.45 2.10 23.76
C ASN A 172 -10.91 1.26 22.56
N GLU A 173 -10.94 1.83 21.37
CA GLU A 173 -11.12 1.07 20.13
C GLU A 173 -9.78 0.82 19.44
N ALA A 174 -9.66 -0.35 18.81
CA ALA A 174 -8.51 -0.63 17.96
C ALA A 174 -8.52 0.23 16.69
N LEU A 175 -7.35 0.53 16.17
CA LEU A 175 -7.19 1.32 14.96
C LEU A 175 -7.67 0.53 13.73
N THR A 176 -8.62 1.09 12.98
CA THR A 176 -9.20 0.50 11.78
C THR A 176 -9.17 1.48 10.61
N PRO A 177 -9.38 1.03 9.37
CA PRO A 177 -9.45 1.92 8.21
C PRO A 177 -10.51 3.02 8.33
N SER A 178 -11.63 2.73 9.01
CA SER A 178 -12.78 3.63 9.12
C SER A 178 -12.72 4.59 10.31
N ASN A 179 -11.91 4.29 11.36
CA ASN A 179 -11.87 5.12 12.56
C ASN A 179 -10.53 5.83 12.80
N VAL A 180 -9.54 5.62 11.94
CA VAL A 180 -8.23 6.28 12.07
C VAL A 180 -8.36 7.80 11.99
N LYS A 181 -7.73 8.49 12.95
CA LYS A 181 -7.69 9.94 13.03
C LYS A 181 -6.30 10.41 13.44
N ALA A 182 -5.77 11.40 12.73
CA ALA A 182 -4.55 12.10 13.11
C ALA A 182 -4.91 13.49 13.63
N VAL A 183 -4.42 13.82 14.82
CA VAL A 183 -4.65 15.11 15.48
C VAL A 183 -3.31 15.79 15.69
N LEU A 184 -3.16 17.00 15.15
CA LEU A 184 -1.99 17.82 15.35
C LEU A 184 -1.83 18.16 16.83
N GLN A 185 -0.67 17.89 17.39
CA GLN A 185 -0.34 18.17 18.80
C GLN A 185 0.54 19.40 18.94
N THR A 186 1.53 19.55 18.05
CA THR A 186 2.43 20.70 18.03
C THR A 186 2.65 21.15 16.60
N THR A 187 3.03 22.39 16.42
CA THR A 187 3.40 22.98 15.13
C THR A 187 4.92 23.09 14.95
N TYR A 188 5.69 22.52 15.86
CA TYR A 188 7.14 22.43 15.73
C TYR A 188 7.50 21.23 14.86
N GLY A 189 8.14 21.48 13.74
CA GLY A 189 8.63 20.41 12.88
C GLY A 189 9.71 19.56 13.56
N THR A 190 9.86 18.33 13.14
CA THR A 190 10.86 17.41 13.68
C THR A 190 12.04 17.22 12.73
N SER A 191 13.19 16.82 13.28
CA SER A 191 14.30 16.31 12.49
C SER A 191 14.06 14.86 12.06
N SER A 192 14.93 14.31 11.21
CA SER A 192 14.86 12.90 10.79
C SER A 192 15.33 11.92 11.88
N VAL A 193 15.79 12.42 13.03
CA VAL A 193 16.24 11.57 14.13
C VAL A 193 15.02 11.04 14.89
N LYS A 194 14.90 9.71 14.96
CA LYS A 194 13.83 9.06 15.71
C LYS A 194 13.98 9.35 17.20
N PRO A 195 12.95 9.79 17.91
CA PRO A 195 13.00 9.97 19.35
C PRO A 195 13.19 8.65 20.08
N VAL A 196 13.86 8.71 21.21
CA VAL A 196 14.04 7.56 22.12
C VAL A 196 13.08 7.70 23.28
N ARG A 197 12.42 6.62 23.63
CA ARG A 197 11.60 6.55 24.84
C ARG A 197 12.50 6.13 26.02
N LEU A 198 12.50 6.93 27.04
CA LEU A 198 13.16 6.64 28.32
C LEU A 198 12.23 5.84 29.23
#